data_c78a7523d96e504ae5bd82896530b43e
#
_entry.id   c78a7523d96e504ae5bd82896530b43e
#
_cell.length_a   1.000
_cell.length_b   1.000
_cell.length_c   1.000
_cell.angle_alpha   90.00
_cell.angle_beta   90.00
_cell.angle_gamma   90.00
#
_symmetry.space_group_name_H-M   'P 1'
#
loop_
_entity.id
_entity.type
_entity.pdbx_description
1 polymer ?
#
loop_
_entity_poly.entity_id
_entity_poly.type
_entity_poly.pdbx_seq_one_letter_code
_entity_poly.pdbx_strand_id
1 'polypeptide(L)'
;EAGGINGYQVEYQFQDDENDTEKAVSAYNTLKDWGMQMLVGTTTSQPCIAVVAETSIDNMFQITPSGSAVESISEPNAFRVCFSDPDQGRASAQYIGEHELATKVGVIYDSSTDYSTGIYESFEEEAANQGIEIVADGAFTADTNTDFTVQLTQCRDAGAELVFLPIYYSEASTILKQASDM
;
A
#
# COMPACT_ATOMS: atom_id res chain seq x y z
N GLU A 1 14.07 -25.65 -10.73
CA GLU A 1 14.07 -27.13 -10.76
C GLU A 1 13.54 -27.70 -12.09
N ALA A 2 12.83 -26.91 -12.91
CA ALA A 2 12.28 -27.34 -14.20
C ALA A 2 13.25 -27.17 -15.40
N GLY A 3 14.56 -27.07 -15.18
CA GLY A 3 15.55 -26.94 -16.26
C GLY A 3 15.78 -25.51 -16.75
N GLY A 4 15.34 -24.51 -16.01
CA GLY A 4 15.51 -23.09 -16.37
C GLY A 4 14.48 -22.58 -17.38
N ILE A 5 14.77 -21.43 -17.99
CA ILE A 5 13.92 -20.78 -18.99
C ILE A 5 14.68 -20.79 -20.33
N ASN A 6 14.11 -21.40 -21.34
CA ASN A 6 14.75 -21.54 -22.67
C ASN A 6 16.18 -22.09 -22.63
N GLY A 7 16.47 -23.01 -21.70
CA GLY A 7 17.79 -23.63 -21.55
C GLY A 7 18.78 -22.84 -20.69
N TYR A 8 18.41 -21.67 -20.21
CA TYR A 8 19.23 -20.88 -19.29
C TYR A 8 18.84 -21.20 -17.85
N GLN A 9 19.83 -21.38 -16.99
CA GLN A 9 19.60 -21.53 -15.55
C GLN A 9 19.21 -20.16 -14.96
N VAL A 10 18.26 -20.17 -14.02
CA VAL A 10 17.88 -19.00 -13.25
C VAL A 10 18.59 -19.05 -11.92
N GLU A 11 19.44 -18.08 -11.66
CA GLU A 11 20.01 -17.81 -10.35
C GLU A 11 19.23 -16.66 -9.70
N TYR A 12 19.07 -16.72 -8.38
CA TYR A 12 18.39 -15.66 -7.65
C TYR A 12 19.13 -15.35 -6.35
N GLN A 13 19.07 -14.10 -5.98
CA GLN A 13 19.48 -13.59 -4.68
C GLN A 13 18.41 -12.64 -4.18
N PHE A 14 18.23 -12.54 -2.88
CA PHE A 14 17.27 -11.60 -2.28
C PHE A 14 17.93 -10.84 -1.14
N GLN A 15 17.39 -9.66 -0.89
CA GLN A 15 17.71 -8.75 0.20
C GLN A 15 16.39 -8.33 0.87
N ASP A 16 16.43 -8.08 2.16
CA ASP A 16 15.32 -7.56 2.93
C ASP A 16 15.47 -6.05 3.07
N ASP A 17 14.50 -5.28 2.61
CA ASP A 17 14.48 -3.83 2.72
C ASP A 17 13.84 -3.34 4.03
N GLU A 18 13.26 -4.25 4.81
CA GLU A 18 12.58 -3.96 6.07
C GLU A 18 11.52 -2.84 5.96
N ASN A 19 10.95 -2.66 4.76
CA ASN A 19 10.02 -1.57 4.42
C ASN A 19 10.62 -0.16 4.62
N ASP A 20 11.93 -0.03 4.43
CA ASP A 20 12.68 1.21 4.56
C ASP A 20 13.26 1.63 3.20
N THR A 21 13.05 2.89 2.82
CA THR A 21 13.44 3.40 1.49
C THR A 21 14.95 3.44 1.27
N GLU A 22 15.74 3.80 2.30
CA GLU A 22 17.21 3.86 2.20
C GLU A 22 17.79 2.44 2.13
N LYS A 23 17.25 1.51 2.92
CA LYS A 23 17.63 0.10 2.87
C LYS A 23 17.28 -0.53 1.53
N ALA A 24 16.12 -0.20 0.95
CA ALA A 24 15.72 -0.69 -0.37
C ALA A 24 16.68 -0.27 -1.47
N VAL A 25 17.10 0.99 -1.49
CA VAL A 25 18.11 1.49 -2.45
C VAL A 25 19.46 0.80 -2.21
N SER A 26 19.85 0.61 -0.95
CA SER A 26 21.10 -0.12 -0.61
C SER A 26 21.04 -1.59 -1.04
N ALA A 27 19.88 -2.25 -0.81
CA ALA A 27 19.63 -3.62 -1.24
C ALA A 27 19.66 -3.76 -2.77
N TYR A 28 19.05 -2.82 -3.50
CA TYR A 28 19.11 -2.76 -4.96
C TYR A 28 20.56 -2.68 -5.45
N ASN A 29 21.37 -1.77 -4.91
CA ASN A 29 22.76 -1.64 -5.29
C ASN A 29 23.58 -2.91 -5.00
N THR A 30 23.32 -3.57 -3.88
CA THR A 30 23.96 -4.84 -3.53
C THR A 30 23.63 -5.95 -4.56
N LEU A 31 22.35 -6.05 -4.97
CA LEU A 31 21.92 -7.00 -5.99
C LEU A 31 22.48 -6.67 -7.38
N LYS A 32 22.57 -5.38 -7.71
CA LYS A 32 23.20 -4.89 -8.96
C LYS A 32 24.69 -5.25 -9.01
N ASP A 33 25.44 -5.04 -7.93
CA ASP A 33 26.85 -5.41 -7.83
C ASP A 33 27.08 -6.94 -7.93
N TRP A 34 26.13 -7.74 -7.48
CA TRP A 34 26.13 -9.19 -7.69
C TRP A 34 25.95 -9.59 -9.17
N GLY A 35 25.43 -8.69 -10.00
CA GLY A 35 25.20 -8.93 -11.42
C GLY A 35 23.76 -9.25 -11.80
N MET A 36 22.81 -8.79 -11.00
CA MET A 36 21.38 -8.91 -11.29
C MET A 36 21.04 -8.36 -12.68
N GLN A 37 20.19 -9.07 -13.42
CA GLN A 37 19.73 -8.69 -14.77
C GLN A 37 18.28 -8.22 -14.79
N MET A 38 17.50 -8.54 -13.75
CA MET A 38 16.13 -8.07 -13.57
C MET A 38 15.80 -8.07 -12.08
N LEU A 39 15.01 -7.09 -11.66
CA LEU A 39 14.53 -6.97 -10.29
C LEU A 39 13.08 -7.46 -10.18
N VAL A 40 12.82 -8.39 -9.26
CA VAL A 40 11.48 -8.73 -8.77
C VAL A 40 11.33 -8.12 -7.38
N GLY A 41 10.67 -6.99 -7.29
CA GLY A 41 10.55 -6.20 -6.06
C GLY A 41 10.36 -4.71 -6.39
N THR A 42 10.25 -3.84 -5.37
CA THR A 42 10.13 -4.22 -3.97
C THR A 42 8.69 -4.66 -3.62
N THR A 43 8.45 -5.08 -2.39
CA THR A 43 7.14 -5.60 -1.98
C THR A 43 6.14 -4.48 -1.69
N THR A 44 6.60 -3.40 -1.03
CA THR A 44 5.76 -2.29 -0.58
C THR A 44 5.99 -1.03 -1.42
N SER A 45 5.03 -0.10 -1.40
CA SER A 45 5.00 1.05 -2.31
C SER A 45 6.14 2.04 -2.07
N GLN A 46 6.39 2.49 -0.83
CA GLN A 46 7.43 3.48 -0.54
C GLN A 46 8.83 3.03 -0.97
N PRO A 47 9.31 1.82 -0.60
CA PRO A 47 10.55 1.27 -1.15
C PRO A 47 10.54 1.15 -2.68
N CYS A 48 9.39 0.80 -3.28
CA CYS A 48 9.28 0.64 -4.73
C CYS A 48 9.47 1.98 -5.46
N ILE A 49 8.87 3.05 -4.96
CA ILE A 49 9.01 4.41 -5.48
C ILE A 49 10.48 4.86 -5.41
N ALA A 50 11.16 4.59 -4.31
CA ALA A 50 12.58 4.94 -4.18
C ALA A 50 13.47 4.15 -5.15
N VAL A 51 13.22 2.85 -5.32
CA VAL A 51 14.03 1.97 -6.16
C VAL A 51 13.74 2.17 -7.65
N VAL A 52 12.51 2.53 -8.04
CA VAL A 52 12.18 2.74 -9.46
C VAL A 52 12.99 3.87 -10.10
N ALA A 53 13.34 4.90 -9.32
CA ALA A 53 14.22 5.97 -9.79
C ALA A 53 15.63 5.46 -10.14
N GLU A 54 16.17 4.56 -9.32
CA GLU A 54 17.50 3.96 -9.54
C GLU A 54 17.46 2.97 -10.72
N THR A 55 16.45 2.11 -10.79
CA THR A 55 16.30 1.15 -11.89
C THR A 55 16.10 1.85 -13.24
N SER A 56 15.46 3.02 -13.25
CA SER A 56 15.32 3.85 -14.46
C SER A 56 16.66 4.35 -14.97
N ILE A 57 17.52 4.88 -14.08
CA ILE A 57 18.86 5.33 -14.43
C ILE A 57 19.71 4.20 -15.03
N ASP A 58 19.60 3.02 -14.44
CA ASP A 58 20.35 1.83 -14.85
C ASP A 58 19.71 1.08 -16.04
N ASN A 59 18.53 1.51 -16.50
CA ASN A 59 17.72 0.79 -17.48
C ASN A 59 17.49 -0.70 -17.08
N MET A 60 17.31 -0.94 -15.78
CA MET A 60 17.07 -2.24 -15.20
C MET A 60 15.60 -2.58 -15.26
N PHE A 61 15.23 -3.75 -15.81
CA PHE A 61 13.86 -4.22 -15.77
C PHE A 61 13.43 -4.47 -14.32
N GLN A 62 12.31 -3.86 -13.93
CA GLN A 62 11.72 -4.03 -12.60
C GLN A 62 10.28 -4.49 -12.71
N ILE A 63 9.92 -5.47 -11.87
CA ILE A 63 8.53 -5.88 -11.71
C ILE A 63 8.22 -6.05 -10.21
N THR A 64 7.28 -5.25 -9.72
CA THR A 64 6.84 -5.36 -8.32
C THR A 64 5.67 -6.34 -8.20
N PRO A 65 5.69 -7.24 -7.20
CA PRO A 65 4.57 -8.13 -6.93
C PRO A 65 3.38 -7.40 -6.30
N SER A 66 3.61 -6.36 -5.50
CA SER A 66 2.57 -5.74 -4.68
C SER A 66 2.76 -4.25 -4.37
N GLY A 67 3.75 -3.57 -4.97
CA GLY A 67 3.85 -2.11 -4.89
C GLY A 67 2.70 -1.46 -5.66
N SER A 68 1.63 -1.12 -4.95
CA SER A 68 0.34 -0.75 -5.54
C SER A 68 0.17 0.75 -5.79
N ALA A 69 0.98 1.61 -5.18
CA ALA A 69 0.98 3.05 -5.49
C ALA A 69 1.23 3.31 -6.98
N VAL A 70 0.59 4.34 -7.51
CA VAL A 70 0.71 4.69 -8.93
C VAL A 70 2.18 4.95 -9.30
N GLU A 71 2.91 5.59 -8.43
CA GLU A 71 4.30 5.97 -8.56
C GLU A 71 5.26 4.78 -8.58
N SER A 72 4.83 3.60 -8.09
CA SER A 72 5.65 2.37 -8.12
C SER A 72 6.06 1.93 -9.53
N ILE A 73 5.35 2.39 -10.56
CA ILE A 73 5.60 2.10 -11.98
C ILE A 73 5.66 3.39 -12.81
N SER A 74 6.15 4.48 -12.24
CA SER A 74 6.27 5.79 -12.92
C SER A 74 7.22 5.78 -14.12
N GLU A 75 8.11 4.79 -14.22
CA GLU A 75 9.13 4.70 -15.23
C GLU A 75 8.86 3.56 -16.24
N PRO A 76 9.30 3.71 -17.50
CA PRO A 76 8.95 2.77 -18.58
C PRO A 76 9.56 1.37 -18.44
N ASN A 77 10.56 1.20 -17.56
CA ASN A 77 11.21 -0.06 -17.25
C ASN A 77 10.55 -0.81 -16.07
N ALA A 78 9.52 -0.20 -15.44
CA ALA A 78 8.87 -0.73 -14.24
C ALA A 78 7.46 -1.23 -14.54
N PHE A 79 7.15 -2.39 -14.00
CA PHE A 79 5.88 -3.08 -14.15
C PHE A 79 5.36 -3.57 -12.81
N ARG A 80 4.04 -3.80 -12.70
CA ARG A 80 3.45 -4.45 -11.52
C ARG A 80 2.46 -5.53 -11.92
N VAL A 81 2.25 -6.49 -11.04
CA VAL A 81 1.26 -7.58 -11.20
C VAL A 81 0.02 -7.42 -10.32
N CYS A 82 0.07 -6.54 -9.31
CA CYS A 82 -1.08 -6.23 -8.46
C CYS A 82 -1.97 -5.12 -9.07
N PHE A 83 -3.13 -4.93 -8.48
CA PHE A 83 -4.00 -3.77 -8.72
C PHE A 83 -3.36 -2.48 -8.19
N SER A 84 -3.91 -1.32 -8.59
CA SER A 84 -3.45 -0.01 -8.09
C SER A 84 -4.19 0.40 -6.81
N ASP A 85 -3.60 1.32 -6.04
CA ASP A 85 -4.26 1.92 -4.87
C ASP A 85 -5.59 2.59 -5.25
N PRO A 86 -5.68 3.38 -6.35
CA PRO A 86 -6.96 3.90 -6.82
C PRO A 86 -8.00 2.83 -7.13
N ASP A 87 -7.60 1.69 -7.71
CA ASP A 87 -8.54 0.59 -7.99
C ASP A 87 -9.01 -0.05 -6.69
N GLN A 88 -8.13 -0.19 -5.70
CA GLN A 88 -8.47 -0.75 -4.38
C GLN A 88 -9.46 0.15 -3.62
N GLY A 89 -9.20 1.45 -3.57
CA GLY A 89 -10.08 2.41 -2.91
C GLY A 89 -11.47 2.42 -3.54
N ARG A 90 -11.53 2.53 -4.87
CA ARG A 90 -12.78 2.50 -5.64
C ARG A 90 -13.56 1.19 -5.44
N ALA A 91 -12.89 0.05 -5.57
CA ALA A 91 -13.54 -1.26 -5.40
C ALA A 91 -14.06 -1.45 -3.96
N SER A 92 -13.36 -0.91 -2.96
CA SER A 92 -13.80 -0.98 -1.57
C SER A 92 -15.09 -0.19 -1.34
N ALA A 93 -15.20 1.03 -1.88
CA ALA A 93 -16.43 1.82 -1.78
C ALA A 93 -17.59 1.16 -2.53
N GLN A 94 -17.34 0.66 -3.74
CA GLN A 94 -18.34 -0.08 -4.53
C GLN A 94 -18.85 -1.30 -3.76
N TYR A 95 -17.95 -2.09 -3.19
CA TYR A 95 -18.32 -3.27 -2.41
C TYR A 95 -19.20 -2.93 -1.21
N ILE A 96 -18.86 -1.86 -0.46
CA ILE A 96 -19.66 -1.41 0.69
C ILE A 96 -21.06 -0.98 0.23
N GLY A 97 -21.16 -0.19 -0.85
CA GLY A 97 -22.42 0.30 -1.38
C GLY A 97 -23.29 -0.80 -1.99
N GLU A 98 -22.73 -1.64 -2.89
CA GLU A 98 -23.45 -2.72 -3.57
C GLU A 98 -23.99 -3.77 -2.61
N HIS A 99 -23.28 -4.01 -1.49
CA HIS A 99 -23.70 -4.96 -0.46
C HIS A 99 -24.46 -4.31 0.71
N GLU A 100 -24.73 -3.01 0.64
CA GLU A 100 -25.45 -2.26 1.66
C GLU A 100 -24.87 -2.46 3.08
N LEU A 101 -23.52 -2.51 3.18
CA LEU A 101 -22.84 -2.81 4.44
C LEU A 101 -22.92 -1.64 5.42
N ALA A 102 -22.87 -0.41 4.93
CA ALA A 102 -22.92 0.82 5.72
C ALA A 102 -23.27 2.01 4.83
N THR A 103 -23.93 3.00 5.41
CA THR A 103 -24.17 4.32 4.81
C THR A 103 -23.31 5.40 5.44
N LYS A 104 -22.79 5.15 6.64
CA LYS A 104 -21.90 6.04 7.38
C LYS A 104 -20.59 5.33 7.70
N VAL A 105 -19.52 5.80 7.10
CA VAL A 105 -18.19 5.19 7.21
C VAL A 105 -17.23 6.17 7.88
N GLY A 106 -16.50 5.68 8.89
CA GLY A 106 -15.30 6.34 9.37
C GLY A 106 -14.08 5.80 8.60
N VAL A 107 -13.07 6.64 8.41
CA VAL A 107 -11.81 6.20 7.82
C VAL A 107 -10.67 6.50 8.78
N ILE A 108 -9.73 5.56 8.94
CA ILE A 108 -8.47 5.82 9.67
C ILE A 108 -7.32 5.42 8.73
N TYR A 109 -6.47 6.38 8.39
CA TYR A 109 -5.46 6.20 7.35
C TYR A 109 -4.12 6.82 7.73
N ASP A 110 -3.04 6.31 7.13
CA ASP A 110 -1.68 6.84 7.28
C ASP A 110 -1.43 7.92 6.23
N SER A 111 -1.43 9.18 6.66
CA SER A 111 -1.19 10.34 5.78
C SER A 111 0.29 10.51 5.38
N SER A 112 1.19 9.69 5.89
CA SER A 112 2.61 9.73 5.56
C SER A 112 3.03 8.75 4.46
N THR A 113 2.10 7.94 3.94
CA THR A 113 2.40 6.94 2.89
C THR A 113 1.51 7.10 1.66
N ASP A 114 2.12 6.99 0.46
CA ASP A 114 1.41 7.05 -0.82
C ASP A 114 0.41 5.89 -0.96
N TYR A 115 0.72 4.72 -0.40
CA TYR A 115 -0.19 3.57 -0.35
C TYR A 115 -1.52 3.92 0.33
N SER A 116 -1.47 4.42 1.54
CA SER A 116 -2.66 4.68 2.35
C SER A 116 -3.47 5.86 1.81
N THR A 117 -2.79 6.95 1.43
CA THR A 117 -3.43 8.14 0.87
C THR A 117 -4.06 7.85 -0.49
N GLY A 118 -3.39 7.12 -1.39
CA GLY A 118 -3.91 6.78 -2.71
C GLY A 118 -5.18 5.91 -2.66
N ILE A 119 -5.26 5.00 -1.69
CA ILE A 119 -6.48 4.21 -1.44
C ILE A 119 -7.58 5.11 -0.87
N TYR A 120 -7.26 5.95 0.12
CA TYR A 120 -8.24 6.81 0.78
C TYR A 120 -8.86 7.81 -0.19
N GLU A 121 -8.06 8.54 -0.97
CA GLU A 121 -8.54 9.52 -1.94
C GLU A 121 -9.52 8.92 -2.95
N SER A 122 -9.20 7.74 -3.48
CA SER A 122 -10.07 7.06 -4.43
C SER A 122 -11.31 6.44 -3.77
N PHE A 123 -11.20 6.03 -2.52
CA PHE A 123 -12.36 5.61 -1.73
C PHE A 123 -13.31 6.78 -1.48
N GLU A 124 -12.79 7.95 -1.08
CA GLU A 124 -13.57 9.17 -0.83
C GLU A 124 -14.33 9.61 -2.10
N GLU A 125 -13.64 9.64 -3.25
CA GLU A 125 -14.25 9.99 -4.54
C GLU A 125 -15.40 9.04 -4.90
N GLU A 126 -15.20 7.73 -4.76
CA GLU A 126 -16.22 6.74 -5.11
C GLU A 126 -17.33 6.61 -4.06
N ALA A 127 -17.04 6.85 -2.79
CA ALA A 127 -18.02 6.78 -1.69
C ALA A 127 -19.26 7.64 -1.98
N ALA A 128 -19.05 8.84 -2.49
CA ALA A 128 -20.14 9.74 -2.86
C ALA A 128 -21.06 9.16 -3.97
N ASN A 129 -20.48 8.41 -4.94
CA ASN A 129 -21.24 7.75 -5.99
C ASN A 129 -22.06 6.57 -5.47
N GLN A 130 -21.59 5.95 -4.39
CA GLN A 130 -22.23 4.80 -3.75
C GLN A 130 -23.22 5.20 -2.64
N GLY A 131 -23.44 6.49 -2.40
CA GLY A 131 -24.31 6.98 -1.34
C GLY A 131 -23.79 6.76 0.07
N ILE A 132 -22.46 6.62 0.20
CA ILE A 132 -21.75 6.49 1.48
C ILE A 132 -21.33 7.88 1.94
N GLU A 133 -21.66 8.21 3.19
CA GLU A 133 -21.20 9.41 3.87
C GLU A 133 -19.94 9.07 4.69
N ILE A 134 -18.83 9.74 4.43
CA ILE A 134 -17.64 9.69 5.29
C ILE A 134 -17.88 10.63 6.46
N VAL A 135 -18.21 10.08 7.63
CA VAL A 135 -18.60 10.85 8.82
C VAL A 135 -17.43 11.26 9.70
N ALA A 136 -16.29 10.61 9.54
CA ALA A 136 -15.03 10.94 10.21
C ALA A 136 -13.85 10.43 9.38
N ASP A 137 -12.78 11.23 9.31
CA ASP A 137 -11.51 10.86 8.72
C ASP A 137 -10.37 11.12 9.73
N GLY A 138 -9.78 10.04 10.21
CA GLY A 138 -8.73 10.04 11.22
C GLY A 138 -7.35 9.78 10.60
N ALA A 139 -6.60 10.84 10.31
CA ALA A 139 -5.23 10.68 9.86
C ALA A 139 -4.28 10.34 11.02
N PHE A 140 -3.25 9.56 10.72
CA PHE A 140 -2.07 9.37 11.57
C PHE A 140 -0.79 9.36 10.73
N THR A 141 0.36 9.28 11.36
CA THR A 141 1.68 9.18 10.72
C THR A 141 2.52 8.12 11.45
N ALA A 142 3.68 7.78 10.90
CA ALA A 142 4.61 6.85 11.54
C ALA A 142 4.97 7.23 12.99
N ASP A 143 4.96 8.53 13.33
CA ASP A 143 5.25 9.02 14.69
C ASP A 143 4.06 8.92 15.65
N THR A 144 2.85 8.65 15.15
CA THR A 144 1.59 8.65 15.92
C THR A 144 0.79 7.36 15.77
N ASN A 145 1.45 6.25 15.43
CA ASN A 145 0.83 4.98 15.04
C ASN A 145 0.65 3.96 16.18
N THR A 146 0.65 4.40 17.44
CA THR A 146 0.57 3.50 18.62
C THR A 146 -0.72 3.64 19.42
N ASP A 147 -1.41 4.77 19.31
CA ASP A 147 -2.68 5.05 19.98
C ASP A 147 -3.67 5.72 19.03
N PHE A 148 -4.76 5.04 18.77
CA PHE A 148 -5.84 5.45 17.87
C PHE A 148 -7.15 5.78 18.59
N THR A 149 -7.09 5.94 19.92
CA THR A 149 -8.28 6.20 20.74
C THR A 149 -9.03 7.46 20.29
N VAL A 150 -8.29 8.49 19.84
CA VAL A 150 -8.88 9.74 19.35
C VAL A 150 -9.66 9.49 18.05
N GLN A 151 -9.05 8.85 17.07
CA GLN A 151 -9.66 8.56 15.77
C GLN A 151 -10.88 7.62 15.93
N LEU A 152 -10.75 6.58 16.74
CA LEU A 152 -11.84 5.66 17.06
C LEU A 152 -13.00 6.37 17.76
N THR A 153 -12.70 7.26 18.72
CA THR A 153 -13.71 8.07 19.40
C THR A 153 -14.44 8.99 18.42
N GLN A 154 -13.71 9.64 17.51
CA GLN A 154 -14.31 10.47 16.46
C GLN A 154 -15.25 9.66 15.56
N CYS A 155 -14.83 8.50 15.10
CA CYS A 155 -15.68 7.61 14.28
C CYS A 155 -16.95 7.20 15.04
N ARG A 156 -16.83 6.77 16.29
CA ARG A 156 -17.96 6.36 17.13
C ARG A 156 -18.93 7.53 17.37
N ASP A 157 -18.42 8.69 17.79
CA ASP A 157 -19.24 9.84 18.17
C ASP A 157 -19.92 10.49 16.95
N ALA A 158 -19.31 10.34 15.75
CA ALA A 158 -19.92 10.70 14.46
C ALA A 158 -20.95 9.67 13.97
N GLY A 159 -21.09 8.54 14.64
CA GLY A 159 -22.07 7.50 14.31
C GLY A 159 -21.64 6.64 13.11
N ALA A 160 -20.35 6.41 12.93
CA ALA A 160 -19.86 5.48 11.91
C ALA A 160 -20.40 4.05 12.17
N GLU A 161 -20.93 3.42 11.13
CA GLU A 161 -21.45 2.06 11.12
C GLU A 161 -20.34 1.06 10.73
N LEU A 162 -19.34 1.54 10.01
CA LEU A 162 -18.17 0.80 9.55
C LEU A 162 -16.94 1.71 9.62
N VAL A 163 -15.79 1.15 9.94
CA VAL A 163 -14.49 1.85 9.83
C VAL A 163 -13.67 1.19 8.75
N PHE A 164 -13.31 1.97 7.72
CA PHE A 164 -12.43 1.57 6.65
C PHE A 164 -10.97 1.87 7.02
N LEU A 165 -10.10 0.89 6.85
CA LEU A 165 -8.70 0.94 7.27
C LEU A 165 -7.76 0.66 6.07
N PRO A 166 -7.46 1.65 5.22
CA PRO A 166 -6.50 1.51 4.12
C PRO A 166 -5.05 1.60 4.64
N ILE A 167 -4.64 0.63 5.43
CA ILE A 167 -3.38 0.64 6.18
C ILE A 167 -2.76 -0.75 6.25
N TYR A 168 -1.52 -0.84 6.73
CA TYR A 168 -0.86 -2.11 6.94
C TYR A 168 -1.32 -2.81 8.22
N TYR A 169 -0.99 -4.10 8.33
CA TYR A 169 -1.52 -5.00 9.36
C TYR A 169 -1.14 -4.62 10.79
N SER A 170 0.01 -3.95 10.99
CA SER A 170 0.52 -3.58 12.30
C SER A 170 -0.43 -2.61 13.01
N GLU A 171 -0.71 -1.49 12.33
CA GLU A 171 -1.61 -0.44 12.79
C GLU A 171 -3.06 -0.95 12.84
N ALA A 172 -3.49 -1.69 11.83
CA ALA A 172 -4.81 -2.32 11.80
C ALA A 172 -5.04 -3.23 13.03
N SER A 173 -4.03 -4.03 13.40
CA SER A 173 -4.08 -4.89 14.59
C SER A 173 -4.26 -4.08 15.88
N THR A 174 -3.55 -2.97 16.01
CA THR A 174 -3.64 -2.07 17.16
C THR A 174 -5.02 -1.39 17.24
N ILE A 175 -5.51 -0.87 16.11
CA ILE A 175 -6.83 -0.25 16.00
C ILE A 175 -7.93 -1.24 16.39
N LEU A 176 -7.91 -2.46 15.83
CA LEU A 176 -8.90 -3.49 16.12
C LEU A 176 -8.92 -3.88 17.62
N LYS A 177 -7.74 -3.96 18.24
CA LYS A 177 -7.64 -4.23 19.67
C LYS A 177 -8.23 -3.08 20.50
N GLN A 178 -7.86 -1.84 20.20
CA GLN A 178 -8.38 -0.67 20.91
C GLN A 178 -9.88 -0.50 20.71
N ALA A 179 -10.40 -0.75 19.50
CA ALA A 179 -11.82 -0.70 19.21
C ALA A 179 -12.62 -1.75 20.01
N SER A 180 -12.05 -2.93 20.27
CA SER A 180 -12.72 -3.97 21.07
C SER A 180 -12.85 -3.63 22.55
N ASP A 181 -12.06 -2.68 23.04
CA ASP A 181 -12.03 -2.23 24.44
C ASP A 181 -12.95 -1.00 24.66
N MET A 182 -13.61 -0.49 23.61
CA MET A 182 -14.49 0.70 23.63
C MET A 182 -15.98 0.35 23.56
#